data_07dd6f057af3c6f2914d37716a08ac71
#
_entry.id   07dd6f057af3c6f2914d37716a08ac71
#
_cell.length_a   1.000
_cell.length_b   1.000
_cell.length_c   1.000
_cell.angle_alpha   90.00
_cell.angle_beta   90.00
_cell.angle_gamma   90.00
#
_symmetry.space_group_name_H-M   'P 1'
#
loop_
_entity.id
_entity.type
_entity.pdbx_description
1 polymer ?
#
loop_
_entity_poly.entity_id
_entity_poly.type
_entity_poly.pdbx_seq_one_letter_code
_entity_poly.pdbx_strand_id
1 'polypeptide(L)'
;MSIAAVNTPSVRFNATEHLRTPSERPVLQLRSSQDDKKKILFVTSELTDLVKTGGLADVSAALPRALGDLHDVRVLIPGYTQVMQCAEPIRIVGSVLSHGDLPPCRIGRLDMPDGLIIYVLICPELYERDGLPYGDAQGNDWPDNPMRFARLCMAAADIAAGTACICWAPDLVHAHDWPTGLTPAYMRWRGLSTPSVFTIHNLAYQGNIDMSLRRTLGIPQEACSPERMEFYGALSLLKAGIAYANHVTTVSATYAREITTPEFGCGMEGFLAMKARQGLLSGLLNGIDESWEPQQCSHLISKFGPREWAGKQANAAHVRDLFDLEHSEGPLFAVVSRLAHQKGIDLTIEVAETIVAHGGQLAILGRGDSHIEDEVRRLTERFPGRVGAHIGFNETDARRLFAGSDFLLMPSRYEPCGLSQMYAQRFASLPIAHRTGGLADSIDDGVTGFLFDEATAQSYRRAVERALAVHHKPQLLSAMRCRAMSSGFFWRHAIEPYNQLYRQLVGARREAHAIF
;
A
#
# COMPACT_ATOMS: atom_id res chain seq x y z
N MET A 1 -57.72 -29.76 -30.94
CA MET A 1 -57.22 -28.44 -31.23
C MET A 1 -55.70 -28.50 -31.04
N SER A 2 -54.96 -28.25 -32.10
CA SER A 2 -53.60 -28.56 -32.38
C SER A 2 -52.67 -27.56 -31.65
N ILE A 3 -51.64 -28.04 -30.98
CA ILE A 3 -50.53 -27.19 -30.49
C ILE A 3 -49.28 -27.48 -31.33
N ALA A 4 -48.84 -26.46 -32.05
CA ALA A 4 -47.69 -26.51 -32.95
C ALA A 4 -46.37 -26.59 -32.17
N ALA A 5 -45.50 -27.50 -32.58
CA ALA A 5 -44.13 -27.63 -32.13
C ALA A 5 -43.23 -26.61 -32.84
N VAL A 6 -42.45 -25.82 -32.07
CA VAL A 6 -41.43 -24.94 -32.59
C VAL A 6 -40.08 -25.68 -32.59
N ASN A 7 -39.54 -25.88 -33.79
CA ASN A 7 -38.21 -26.44 -34.04
C ASN A 7 -37.09 -25.45 -33.61
N THR A 8 -36.19 -25.89 -32.73
CA THR A 8 -34.90 -25.26 -32.48
C THR A 8 -33.78 -25.96 -33.29
N PRO A 9 -32.92 -25.25 -34.02
CA PRO A 9 -31.81 -25.87 -34.73
C PRO A 9 -30.66 -26.19 -33.80
N SER A 10 -30.22 -27.45 -33.85
CA SER A 10 -28.97 -27.93 -33.20
C SER A 10 -27.74 -27.40 -33.90
N VAL A 11 -26.93 -26.61 -33.24
CA VAL A 11 -25.58 -26.22 -33.69
C VAL A 11 -24.58 -27.30 -33.26
N ARG A 12 -24.02 -28.01 -34.22
CA ARG A 12 -22.87 -28.93 -34.00
C ARG A 12 -21.61 -28.10 -33.84
N PHE A 13 -20.93 -28.25 -32.73
CA PHE A 13 -19.56 -27.77 -32.56
C PHE A 13 -18.55 -28.73 -33.19
N ASN A 14 -17.84 -28.29 -34.22
CA ASN A 14 -16.67 -28.95 -34.74
C ASN A 14 -15.48 -28.63 -33.82
N ALA A 15 -14.93 -29.67 -33.20
CA ALA A 15 -13.69 -29.61 -32.44
C ALA A 15 -12.50 -29.75 -33.41
N THR A 16 -11.92 -28.64 -33.81
CA THR A 16 -10.49 -28.51 -34.28
C THR A 16 -10.23 -27.02 -34.56
N GLU A 17 -9.89 -26.28 -33.53
CA GLU A 17 -9.19 -25.01 -33.70
C GLU A 17 -7.88 -25.03 -32.92
N HIS A 18 -6.82 -24.82 -33.64
CA HIS A 18 -5.43 -24.79 -33.21
C HIS A 18 -5.21 -23.78 -32.08
N LEU A 19 -4.52 -24.21 -31.04
CA LEU A 19 -3.90 -23.39 -30.02
C LEU A 19 -2.98 -22.34 -30.66
N ARG A 20 -3.47 -21.14 -30.85
CA ARG A 20 -2.64 -19.97 -31.14
C ARG A 20 -2.06 -19.47 -29.82
N THR A 21 -0.73 -19.47 -29.73
CA THR A 21 0.04 -18.74 -28.71
C THR A 21 -0.42 -17.29 -28.65
N PRO A 22 -0.54 -16.67 -27.45
CA PRO A 22 -0.80 -15.24 -27.34
C PRO A 22 0.36 -14.48 -27.96
N SER A 23 0.12 -13.86 -29.11
CA SER A 23 1.04 -12.88 -29.69
C SER A 23 1.19 -11.73 -28.68
N GLU A 24 2.43 -11.39 -28.37
CA GLU A 24 2.82 -10.16 -27.68
C GLU A 24 2.09 -8.99 -28.35
N ARG A 25 1.15 -8.38 -27.61
CA ARG A 25 0.60 -7.08 -28.02
C ARG A 25 1.75 -6.09 -27.95
N PRO A 26 2.04 -5.30 -28.98
CA PRO A 26 3.05 -4.27 -28.89
C PRO A 26 2.63 -3.28 -27.80
N VAL A 27 3.49 -3.08 -26.81
CA VAL A 27 3.39 -1.98 -25.86
C VAL A 27 3.51 -0.70 -26.68
N LEU A 28 2.37 -0.06 -26.96
CA LEU A 28 2.33 1.27 -27.52
C LEU A 28 3.03 2.21 -26.54
N GLN A 29 4.28 2.55 -26.83
CA GLN A 29 4.95 3.68 -26.18
C GLN A 29 4.18 4.95 -26.56
N LEU A 30 3.21 5.31 -25.74
CA LEU A 30 2.59 6.63 -25.77
C LEU A 30 3.64 7.66 -25.31
N ARG A 31 4.45 8.15 -26.25
CA ARG A 31 5.21 9.39 -26.04
C ARG A 31 4.18 10.51 -25.97
N SER A 32 3.77 10.91 -24.77
CA SER A 32 3.02 12.14 -24.57
C SER A 32 3.91 13.31 -24.99
N SER A 33 3.39 14.26 -25.79
CA SER A 33 4.04 15.52 -26.03
C SER A 33 4.26 16.24 -24.71
N GLN A 34 5.34 17.02 -24.54
CA GLN A 34 5.62 17.78 -23.31
C GLN A 34 4.45 18.67 -22.86
N ASP A 35 3.58 19.09 -23.79
CA ASP A 35 2.39 19.92 -23.53
C ASP A 35 1.24 19.19 -22.81
N ASP A 36 1.27 17.85 -22.72
CA ASP A 36 0.18 17.07 -22.09
C ASP A 36 0.48 16.64 -20.65
N LYS A 37 1.71 16.83 -20.16
CA LYS A 37 2.10 16.50 -18.79
C LYS A 37 1.39 17.42 -17.79
N LYS A 38 0.67 16.82 -16.84
CA LYS A 38 0.05 17.55 -15.72
C LYS A 38 1.05 17.70 -14.58
N LYS A 39 0.96 18.79 -13.85
CA LYS A 39 1.76 19.07 -12.64
C LYS A 39 1.02 18.52 -11.44
N ILE A 40 1.59 17.54 -10.76
CA ILE A 40 0.98 16.85 -9.62
C ILE A 40 1.80 17.13 -8.36
N LEU A 41 1.16 17.69 -7.33
CA LEU A 41 1.73 17.75 -5.99
C LEU A 41 1.31 16.52 -5.20
N PHE A 42 2.24 15.65 -4.90
CA PHE A 42 2.06 14.46 -4.08
C PHE A 42 2.42 14.79 -2.62
N VAL A 43 1.45 14.78 -1.70
CA VAL A 43 1.64 15.18 -0.30
C VAL A 43 1.65 13.95 0.58
N THR A 44 2.74 13.73 1.32
CA THR A 44 2.91 12.53 2.15
C THR A 44 3.69 12.83 3.44
N SER A 45 3.56 11.95 4.42
CA SER A 45 4.34 11.97 5.67
C SER A 45 5.53 11.02 5.68
N GLU A 46 5.63 10.11 4.69
CA GLU A 46 6.67 9.10 4.60
C GLU A 46 7.15 8.93 3.16
N LEU A 47 8.42 8.52 2.99
CA LEU A 47 9.02 8.14 1.71
C LEU A 47 10.21 7.23 1.99
N THR A 48 10.24 6.02 1.46
CA THR A 48 11.20 4.95 1.83
C THR A 48 12.66 5.38 1.73
N ASP A 49 13.01 6.22 0.73
CA ASP A 49 14.38 6.69 0.55
C ASP A 49 14.87 7.60 1.70
N LEU A 50 13.97 8.20 2.47
CA LEU A 50 14.27 9.22 3.48
C LEU A 50 13.79 8.81 4.88
N VAL A 51 12.53 8.39 5.01
CA VAL A 51 11.94 7.99 6.29
C VAL A 51 10.81 7.00 6.06
N LYS A 52 10.81 5.89 6.81
CA LYS A 52 9.84 4.80 6.67
C LYS A 52 9.31 4.34 8.01
N THR A 53 7.98 4.23 8.11
CA THR A 53 7.27 3.61 9.23
C THR A 53 6.40 2.45 8.74
N GLY A 54 5.79 2.58 7.55
CA GLY A 54 4.86 1.59 7.02
C GLY A 54 4.84 1.48 5.50
N GLY A 55 3.82 0.82 4.95
CA GLY A 55 3.65 0.62 3.51
C GLY A 55 3.35 1.92 2.73
N LEU A 56 2.92 3.00 3.40
CA LEU A 56 2.76 4.31 2.79
C LEU A 56 4.09 4.80 2.21
N ALA A 57 5.20 4.58 2.91
CA ALA A 57 6.53 4.98 2.45
C ALA A 57 6.91 4.33 1.11
N ASP A 58 6.59 3.03 0.95
CA ASP A 58 6.87 2.30 -0.30
C ASP A 58 6.06 2.86 -1.47
N VAL A 59 4.78 3.14 -1.26
CA VAL A 59 3.91 3.77 -2.27
C VAL A 59 4.40 5.18 -2.59
N SER A 60 4.75 5.98 -1.58
CA SER A 60 5.21 7.35 -1.75
C SER A 60 6.57 7.44 -2.47
N ALA A 61 7.40 6.41 -2.38
CA ALA A 61 8.64 6.31 -3.13
C ALA A 61 8.40 5.88 -4.59
N ALA A 62 7.52 4.92 -4.84
CA ALA A 62 7.40 4.27 -6.13
C ALA A 62 6.34 4.90 -7.06
N LEU A 63 5.16 5.26 -6.56
CA LEU A 63 4.09 5.82 -7.38
C LEU A 63 4.45 7.16 -8.04
N PRO A 64 5.07 8.16 -7.35
CA PRO A 64 5.51 9.39 -8.00
C PRO A 64 6.51 9.16 -9.14
N ARG A 65 7.45 8.22 -8.96
CA ARG A 65 8.42 7.82 -9.98
C ARG A 65 7.74 7.22 -11.21
N ALA A 66 6.87 6.25 -10.99
CA ALA A 66 6.14 5.61 -12.07
C ALA A 66 5.23 6.60 -12.85
N LEU A 67 4.66 7.58 -12.18
CA LEU A 67 3.88 8.66 -12.81
C LEU A 67 4.76 9.73 -13.49
N GLY A 68 6.04 9.84 -13.14
CA GLY A 68 6.98 10.84 -13.64
C GLY A 68 7.20 10.79 -15.15
N ASP A 69 7.02 9.61 -15.77
CA ASP A 69 7.05 9.46 -17.22
C ASP A 69 5.87 10.18 -17.90
N LEU A 70 4.73 10.21 -17.24
CA LEU A 70 3.46 10.77 -17.77
C LEU A 70 3.17 12.20 -17.30
N HIS A 71 3.71 12.61 -16.13
CA HIS A 71 3.38 13.86 -15.44
C HIS A 71 4.64 14.51 -14.82
N ASP A 72 4.59 15.83 -14.50
CA ASP A 72 5.56 16.51 -13.62
C ASP A 72 5.09 16.30 -12.17
N VAL A 73 5.55 15.22 -11.54
CA VAL A 73 5.18 14.88 -10.17
C VAL A 73 6.25 15.38 -9.20
N ARG A 74 5.83 16.13 -8.18
CA ARG A 74 6.70 16.59 -7.10
C ARG A 74 6.10 16.18 -5.76
N VAL A 75 6.95 15.65 -4.89
CA VAL A 75 6.56 15.20 -3.55
C VAL A 75 6.73 16.34 -2.55
N LEU A 76 5.79 16.50 -1.62
CA LEU A 76 5.94 17.37 -0.44
C LEU A 76 5.98 16.49 0.81
N ILE A 77 7.05 16.64 1.60
CA ILE A 77 7.29 15.88 2.84
C ILE A 77 7.78 16.81 3.95
N PRO A 78 7.49 16.54 5.24
CA PRO A 78 8.09 17.27 6.36
C PRO A 78 9.61 17.08 6.44
N GLY A 79 10.32 18.13 6.85
CA GLY A 79 11.77 18.11 7.09
C GLY A 79 12.11 17.47 8.42
N TYR A 80 11.81 16.18 8.58
CA TYR A 80 12.24 15.39 9.74
C TYR A 80 13.77 15.33 9.82
N THR A 81 14.34 15.05 10.98
CA THR A 81 15.79 14.92 11.18
C THR A 81 16.42 14.00 10.12
N GLN A 82 15.80 12.83 9.86
CA GLN A 82 16.29 11.88 8.86
C GLN A 82 16.28 12.46 7.43
N VAL A 83 15.24 13.23 7.08
CA VAL A 83 15.12 13.90 5.78
C VAL A 83 16.19 14.99 5.62
N MET A 84 16.43 15.76 6.70
CA MET A 84 17.44 16.83 6.70
C MET A 84 18.90 16.30 6.68
N GLN A 85 19.12 15.06 7.07
CA GLN A 85 20.40 14.37 7.07
C GLN A 85 20.67 13.54 5.80
N CYS A 86 19.79 13.63 4.78
CA CYS A 86 20.01 12.91 3.53
C CYS A 86 21.30 13.37 2.83
N ALA A 87 21.88 12.49 2.00
CA ALA A 87 23.13 12.75 1.32
C ALA A 87 23.04 13.87 0.26
N GLU A 88 21.87 14.05 -0.32
CA GLU A 88 21.65 15.03 -1.37
C GLU A 88 21.40 16.45 -0.81
N PRO A 89 21.92 17.50 -1.46
CA PRO A 89 21.81 18.86 -0.94
C PRO A 89 20.38 19.41 -1.07
N ILE A 90 19.86 20.00 0.01
CA ILE A 90 18.56 20.66 0.05
C ILE A 90 18.76 22.15 -0.21
N ARG A 91 18.20 22.67 -1.32
CA ARG A 91 18.26 24.09 -1.70
C ARG A 91 16.95 24.80 -1.32
N ILE A 92 17.02 25.92 -0.63
CA ILE A 92 15.82 26.72 -0.33
C ILE A 92 15.30 27.33 -1.63
N VAL A 93 14.02 27.07 -1.93
CA VAL A 93 13.35 27.52 -3.16
C VAL A 93 12.10 28.35 -2.89
N GLY A 94 11.64 28.42 -1.65
CA GLY A 94 10.44 29.16 -1.28
C GLY A 94 10.22 29.23 0.21
N SER A 95 9.12 29.86 0.60
CA SER A 95 8.67 29.97 1.98
C SER A 95 7.16 30.06 2.05
N VAL A 96 6.61 29.65 3.16
CA VAL A 96 5.18 29.79 3.49
C VAL A 96 5.05 30.63 4.77
N LEU A 97 4.07 31.52 4.76
CA LEU A 97 3.83 32.42 5.90
C LEU A 97 3.15 31.67 7.06
N SER A 98 3.15 32.28 8.23
CA SER A 98 2.33 31.84 9.35
C SER A 98 0.84 31.93 9.03
N HIS A 99 0.05 31.00 9.56
CA HIS A 99 -1.40 31.01 9.50
C HIS A 99 -1.97 30.76 10.91
N GLY A 100 -2.44 31.81 11.58
CA GLY A 100 -2.81 31.73 12.98
C GLY A 100 -1.62 31.27 13.84
N ASP A 101 -1.79 30.16 14.57
CA ASP A 101 -0.74 29.58 15.40
C ASP A 101 0.23 28.66 14.62
N LEU A 102 -0.03 28.40 13.33
CA LEU A 102 0.88 27.61 12.49
C LEU A 102 2.10 28.46 12.10
N PRO A 103 3.32 28.04 12.44
CA PRO A 103 4.53 28.85 12.23
C PRO A 103 4.87 29.01 10.74
N PRO A 104 5.65 30.05 10.39
CA PRO A 104 6.21 30.18 9.03
C PRO A 104 7.25 29.08 8.78
N CYS A 105 7.37 28.63 7.54
CA CYS A 105 8.32 27.59 7.16
C CYS A 105 9.06 27.95 5.87
N ARG A 106 10.23 27.36 5.68
CA ARG A 106 10.94 27.40 4.39
C ARG A 106 10.59 26.15 3.59
N ILE A 107 10.65 26.24 2.28
CA ILE A 107 10.54 25.09 1.39
C ILE A 107 11.92 24.85 0.75
N GLY A 108 12.46 23.69 1.08
CA GLY A 108 13.64 23.14 0.44
C GLY A 108 13.26 22.35 -0.81
N ARG A 109 14.15 22.30 -1.78
CA ARG A 109 14.09 21.39 -2.92
C ARG A 109 15.25 20.41 -2.84
N LEU A 110 14.92 19.15 -2.93
CA LEU A 110 15.82 18.01 -2.99
C LEU A 110 15.61 17.35 -4.36
N ASP A 111 16.65 17.26 -5.16
CA ASP A 111 16.64 16.59 -6.46
C ASP A 111 17.27 15.20 -6.29
N MET A 112 16.47 14.13 -6.40
CA MET A 112 16.97 12.75 -6.27
C MET A 112 17.75 12.33 -7.53
N PRO A 113 18.70 11.39 -7.44
CA PRO A 113 19.53 10.95 -8.58
C PRO A 113 18.73 10.40 -9.77
N ASP A 114 17.54 9.87 -9.53
CA ASP A 114 16.62 9.34 -10.54
C ASP A 114 15.67 10.40 -11.14
N GLY A 115 15.84 11.67 -10.75
CA GLY A 115 15.08 12.81 -11.25
C GLY A 115 13.80 13.15 -10.47
N LEU A 116 13.44 12.40 -9.43
CA LEU A 116 12.31 12.77 -8.56
C LEU A 116 12.63 14.06 -7.80
N ILE A 117 11.72 15.04 -7.88
CA ILE A 117 11.82 16.30 -7.16
C ILE A 117 11.00 16.21 -5.87
N ILE A 118 11.67 16.48 -4.74
CA ILE A 118 11.05 16.49 -3.43
C ILE A 118 11.10 17.91 -2.86
N TYR A 119 9.96 18.43 -2.44
CA TYR A 119 9.86 19.62 -1.61
C TYR A 119 9.89 19.20 -0.14
N VAL A 120 10.81 19.76 0.61
CA VAL A 120 11.00 19.51 2.04
C VAL A 120 10.45 20.71 2.81
N LEU A 121 9.45 20.48 3.64
CA LEU A 121 8.90 21.53 4.52
C LEU A 121 9.79 21.69 5.75
N ILE A 122 10.62 22.71 5.75
CA ILE A 122 11.63 22.97 6.78
C ILE A 122 11.02 23.86 7.87
N CYS A 123 10.78 23.25 9.03
CA CYS A 123 10.25 23.88 10.23
C CYS A 123 10.84 23.15 11.45
N PRO A 124 12.07 23.54 11.93
CA PRO A 124 12.80 22.79 12.94
C PRO A 124 11.98 22.56 14.21
N GLU A 125 11.23 23.55 14.67
CA GLU A 125 10.40 23.49 15.88
C GLU A 125 9.32 22.40 15.82
N LEU A 126 8.86 22.01 14.61
CA LEU A 126 7.84 20.97 14.42
C LEU A 126 8.44 19.61 14.03
N TYR A 127 9.56 19.59 13.32
CA TYR A 127 10.00 18.35 12.66
C TYR A 127 11.41 17.89 13.05
N GLU A 128 12.28 18.79 13.51
CA GLU A 128 13.68 18.45 13.86
C GLU A 128 13.73 17.91 15.30
N ARG A 129 13.50 16.61 15.43
CA ARG A 129 13.56 15.88 16.70
C ARG A 129 13.94 14.42 16.48
N ASP A 130 14.48 13.79 17.52
CA ASP A 130 14.80 12.36 17.50
C ASP A 130 13.49 11.55 17.61
N GLY A 131 13.38 10.50 16.81
CA GLY A 131 12.22 9.60 16.79
C GLY A 131 11.71 9.35 15.40
N LEU A 132 10.46 8.87 15.32
CA LEU A 132 9.77 8.53 14.08
C LEU A 132 8.80 9.65 13.66
N PRO A 133 8.29 9.63 12.42
CA PRO A 133 7.33 10.61 11.92
C PRO A 133 6.14 10.88 12.86
N TYR A 134 5.64 9.87 13.54
CA TYR A 134 4.41 9.95 14.34
C TYR A 134 4.64 9.96 15.85
N GLY A 135 5.78 9.48 16.33
CA GLY A 135 6.02 9.29 17.75
C GLY A 135 7.49 9.14 18.12
N ASP A 136 7.71 9.03 19.43
CA ASP A 136 9.02 8.85 20.03
C ASP A 136 9.57 7.41 19.84
N ALA A 137 10.79 7.18 20.33
CA ALA A 137 11.44 5.86 20.27
C ALA A 137 10.73 4.79 21.13
N GLN A 138 9.87 5.19 22.05
CA GLN A 138 9.07 4.33 22.91
C GLN A 138 7.72 3.97 22.28
N GLY A 139 7.35 4.61 21.16
CA GLY A 139 6.10 4.39 20.44
C GLY A 139 4.94 5.26 20.90
N ASN A 140 5.19 6.28 21.73
CA ASN A 140 4.16 7.25 22.10
C ASN A 140 4.02 8.30 21.00
N ASP A 141 2.79 8.63 20.64
CA ASP A 141 2.52 9.68 19.66
C ASP A 141 3.03 11.04 20.13
N TRP A 142 3.56 11.83 19.19
CA TRP A 142 3.89 13.21 19.47
C TRP A 142 2.63 14.01 19.81
N PRO A 143 2.55 14.69 20.99
CA PRO A 143 1.36 15.43 21.39
C PRO A 143 1.02 16.61 20.47
N ASP A 144 1.99 17.11 19.71
CA ASP A 144 1.84 18.19 18.74
C ASP A 144 1.61 17.68 17.28
N ASN A 145 1.35 16.39 17.07
CA ASN A 145 1.01 15.85 15.75
C ASN A 145 -0.10 16.63 15.04
N PRO A 146 -1.16 17.10 15.71
CA PRO A 146 -2.18 17.94 15.07
C PRO A 146 -1.59 19.19 14.41
N MET A 147 -0.67 19.88 15.11
CA MET A 147 0.00 21.08 14.61
C MET A 147 0.96 20.77 13.46
N ARG A 148 1.76 19.72 13.62
CA ARG A 148 2.75 19.25 12.65
C ARG A 148 2.10 18.93 11.30
N PHE A 149 1.04 18.14 11.32
CA PHE A 149 0.37 17.71 10.07
C PHE A 149 -0.58 18.79 9.52
N ALA A 150 -1.16 19.62 10.35
CA ALA A 150 -1.86 20.82 9.88
C ALA A 150 -0.91 21.78 9.14
N ARG A 151 0.34 21.96 9.64
CA ARG A 151 1.34 22.79 8.96
C ARG A 151 1.73 22.22 7.59
N LEU A 152 1.92 20.91 7.47
CA LEU A 152 2.16 20.23 6.20
C LEU A 152 1.01 20.48 5.20
N CYS A 153 -0.23 20.27 5.66
CA CYS A 153 -1.43 20.45 4.83
C CYS A 153 -1.61 21.91 4.37
N MET A 154 -1.33 22.88 5.26
CA MET A 154 -1.43 24.30 4.91
C MET A 154 -0.35 24.68 3.90
N ALA A 155 0.89 24.14 4.02
CA ALA A 155 1.95 24.36 3.03
C ALA A 155 1.57 23.80 1.66
N ALA A 156 0.94 22.64 1.61
CA ALA A 156 0.42 22.07 0.36
C ALA A 156 -0.63 23.00 -0.29
N ALA A 157 -1.54 23.56 0.51
CA ALA A 157 -2.52 24.54 0.04
C ALA A 157 -1.86 25.86 -0.41
N ASP A 158 -0.79 26.33 0.25
CA ASP A 158 -0.01 27.50 -0.16
C ASP A 158 0.68 27.27 -1.51
N ILE A 159 1.25 26.07 -1.72
CA ILE A 159 1.85 25.70 -3.01
C ILE A 159 0.76 25.67 -4.11
N ALA A 160 -0.41 25.09 -3.81
CA ALA A 160 -1.53 25.03 -4.76
C ALA A 160 -2.10 26.42 -5.09
N ALA A 161 -2.06 27.36 -4.13
CA ALA A 161 -2.47 28.75 -4.31
C ALA A 161 -1.42 29.61 -5.04
N GLY A 162 -0.19 29.13 -5.23
CA GLY A 162 0.93 29.91 -5.76
C GLY A 162 1.50 30.94 -4.78
N THR A 163 1.19 30.85 -3.48
CA THR A 163 1.64 31.80 -2.44
C THR A 163 2.93 31.37 -1.75
N ALA A 164 3.45 30.18 -2.05
CA ALA A 164 4.67 29.63 -1.44
C ALA A 164 5.99 30.16 -2.05
N CYS A 165 5.94 31.19 -2.89
CA CYS A 165 7.08 31.79 -3.58
C CYS A 165 7.91 30.80 -4.42
N ILE A 166 7.29 29.71 -4.89
CA ILE A 166 7.90 28.72 -5.78
C ILE A 166 7.43 28.98 -7.21
N CYS A 167 8.34 28.99 -8.21
CA CYS A 167 8.00 29.13 -9.62
C CYS A 167 7.35 27.86 -10.21
N TRP A 168 6.41 27.26 -9.47
CA TRP A 168 5.68 26.06 -9.87
C TRP A 168 4.37 25.96 -9.08
N ALA A 169 3.28 25.63 -9.74
CA ALA A 169 1.99 25.38 -9.12
C ALA A 169 1.38 24.11 -9.73
N PRO A 170 0.70 23.27 -8.93
CA PRO A 170 0.12 22.01 -9.40
C PRO A 170 -1.20 22.22 -10.17
N ASP A 171 -1.44 21.35 -11.16
CA ASP A 171 -2.75 21.18 -11.79
C ASP A 171 -3.68 20.33 -10.91
N LEU A 172 -3.10 19.46 -10.04
CA LEU A 172 -3.81 18.57 -9.11
C LEU A 172 -2.95 18.33 -7.87
N VAL A 173 -3.60 18.21 -6.70
CA VAL A 173 -2.96 17.82 -5.44
C VAL A 173 -3.45 16.42 -5.04
N HIS A 174 -2.52 15.51 -4.75
CA HIS A 174 -2.81 14.17 -4.26
C HIS A 174 -2.29 14.00 -2.84
N ALA A 175 -3.19 13.88 -1.87
CA ALA A 175 -2.90 13.77 -0.44
C ALA A 175 -3.12 12.34 0.06
N HIS A 176 -2.29 11.88 1.01
CA HIS A 176 -2.22 10.49 1.44
C HIS A 176 -2.38 10.34 2.95
N ASP A 177 -3.40 9.59 3.37
CA ASP A 177 -3.74 9.25 4.75
C ASP A 177 -3.99 10.45 5.69
N TRP A 178 -4.31 10.17 6.94
CA TRP A 178 -4.70 11.16 7.94
C TRP A 178 -3.69 12.32 8.13
N PRO A 179 -2.35 12.14 8.00
CA PRO A 179 -1.42 13.25 8.17
C PRO A 179 -1.59 14.35 7.13
N THR A 180 -2.20 14.03 6.00
CA THR A 180 -2.42 14.98 4.90
C THR A 180 -3.89 15.33 4.70
N GLY A 181 -4.77 14.85 5.58
CA GLY A 181 -6.22 14.96 5.43
C GLY A 181 -6.77 16.38 5.43
N LEU A 182 -6.11 17.33 6.12
CA LEU A 182 -6.49 18.75 6.04
C LEU A 182 -6.12 19.44 4.71
N THR A 183 -5.31 18.82 3.86
CA THR A 183 -4.91 19.43 2.57
C THR A 183 -6.12 19.77 1.69
N PRO A 184 -7.01 18.83 1.34
CA PRO A 184 -8.21 19.16 0.56
C PRO A 184 -9.12 20.16 1.28
N ALA A 185 -9.20 20.10 2.61
CA ALA A 185 -10.02 20.99 3.41
C ALA A 185 -9.51 22.44 3.34
N TYR A 186 -8.23 22.67 3.59
CA TYR A 186 -7.64 24.02 3.49
C TYR A 186 -7.74 24.58 2.06
N MET A 187 -7.53 23.74 1.04
CA MET A 187 -7.74 24.16 -0.35
C MET A 187 -9.18 24.62 -0.59
N ARG A 188 -10.16 23.86 -0.10
CA ARG A 188 -11.59 24.19 -0.27
C ARG A 188 -12.00 25.42 0.50
N TRP A 189 -11.58 25.58 1.76
CA TRP A 189 -11.90 26.75 2.60
C TRP A 189 -11.30 28.04 2.04
N ARG A 190 -10.19 27.93 1.31
CA ARG A 190 -9.55 29.07 0.63
C ARG A 190 -10.08 29.33 -0.79
N GLY A 191 -11.09 28.58 -1.21
CA GLY A 191 -11.72 28.75 -2.54
C GLY A 191 -10.83 28.34 -3.72
N LEU A 192 -9.84 27.47 -3.52
CA LEU A 192 -8.96 27.04 -4.60
C LEU A 192 -9.72 26.10 -5.56
N SER A 193 -9.55 26.35 -6.85
CA SER A 193 -10.15 25.54 -7.93
C SER A 193 -9.31 24.32 -8.33
N THR A 194 -8.07 24.22 -7.84
CA THR A 194 -7.20 23.06 -8.10
C THR A 194 -7.84 21.81 -7.53
N PRO A 195 -8.07 20.75 -8.34
CA PRO A 195 -8.68 19.51 -7.86
C PRO A 195 -7.74 18.77 -6.92
N SER A 196 -8.34 17.99 -5.99
CA SER A 196 -7.62 17.15 -5.06
C SER A 196 -8.11 15.71 -5.10
N VAL A 197 -7.16 14.77 -5.00
CA VAL A 197 -7.39 13.36 -4.71
C VAL A 197 -6.93 13.09 -3.28
N PHE A 198 -7.65 12.25 -2.56
CA PHE A 198 -7.29 11.81 -1.22
C PHE A 198 -7.28 10.28 -1.16
N THR A 199 -6.11 9.69 -0.84
CA THR A 199 -5.96 8.23 -0.73
C THR A 199 -5.99 7.78 0.72
N ILE A 200 -6.88 6.83 1.03
CA ILE A 200 -6.95 6.09 2.29
C ILE A 200 -6.08 4.84 2.14
N HIS A 201 -4.95 4.78 2.86
CA HIS A 201 -4.12 3.58 2.91
C HIS A 201 -4.58 2.62 4.00
N ASN A 202 -5.00 3.16 5.16
CA ASN A 202 -5.60 2.35 6.22
C ASN A 202 -6.61 3.17 7.04
N LEU A 203 -7.88 2.84 6.92
CA LEU A 203 -8.99 3.54 7.56
C LEU A 203 -8.95 3.48 9.11
N ALA A 204 -8.23 2.51 9.69
CA ALA A 204 -8.09 2.38 11.14
C ALA A 204 -7.31 3.55 11.78
N TYR A 205 -6.49 4.24 11.00
CA TYR A 205 -5.73 5.42 11.46
C TYR A 205 -6.45 6.69 11.04
N GLN A 206 -7.19 7.30 11.98
CA GLN A 206 -8.11 8.39 11.66
C GLN A 206 -7.57 9.78 11.98
N GLY A 207 -6.49 9.89 12.77
CA GLY A 207 -5.92 11.17 13.17
C GLY A 207 -6.96 12.02 13.94
N ASN A 208 -7.61 11.43 14.95
CA ASN A 208 -8.59 12.12 15.77
C ASN A 208 -7.90 13.11 16.71
N ILE A 209 -8.40 14.34 16.75
CA ILE A 209 -7.87 15.44 17.53
C ILE A 209 -8.97 16.08 18.37
N ASP A 210 -8.57 16.73 19.46
CA ASP A 210 -9.50 17.43 20.35
C ASP A 210 -10.16 18.62 19.63
N MET A 211 -11.46 18.83 19.89
CA MET A 211 -12.26 19.91 19.32
C MET A 211 -11.73 21.31 19.69
N SER A 212 -11.05 21.46 20.82
CA SER A 212 -10.46 22.73 21.27
C SER A 212 -9.36 23.23 20.33
N LEU A 213 -8.68 22.33 19.60
CA LEU A 213 -7.64 22.68 18.63
C LEU A 213 -8.18 23.36 17.36
N ARG A 214 -9.50 23.41 17.20
CA ARG A 214 -10.14 23.98 16.01
C ARG A 214 -9.61 25.35 15.62
N ARG A 215 -9.54 26.28 16.59
CA ARG A 215 -9.08 27.66 16.32
C ARG A 215 -7.61 27.71 15.99
N THR A 216 -6.80 27.01 16.75
CA THR A 216 -5.34 26.90 16.56
C THR A 216 -4.98 26.39 15.16
N LEU A 217 -5.75 25.43 14.64
CA LEU A 217 -5.54 24.85 13.32
C LEU A 217 -6.28 25.60 12.20
N GLY A 218 -6.96 26.71 12.49
CA GLY A 218 -7.69 27.49 11.49
C GLY A 218 -8.88 26.76 10.86
N ILE A 219 -9.51 25.83 11.60
CA ILE A 219 -10.65 25.05 11.13
C ILE A 219 -11.94 25.88 11.32
N PRO A 220 -12.72 26.14 10.25
CA PRO A 220 -13.99 26.86 10.35
C PRO A 220 -15.02 26.13 11.23
N GLN A 221 -15.91 26.90 11.87
CA GLN A 221 -16.95 26.31 12.75
C GLN A 221 -17.88 25.35 12.00
N GLU A 222 -18.25 25.66 10.79
CA GLU A 222 -19.10 24.86 9.91
C GLU A 222 -18.45 23.53 9.49
N ALA A 223 -17.14 23.39 9.61
CA ALA A 223 -16.43 22.13 9.38
C ALA A 223 -16.57 21.14 10.57
N CYS A 224 -16.99 21.61 11.74
CA CYS A 224 -17.16 20.80 12.95
C CYS A 224 -18.55 20.14 13.00
N SER A 225 -19.05 19.62 11.88
CA SER A 225 -20.32 18.89 11.81
C SER A 225 -20.11 17.43 11.43
N PRO A 226 -21.08 16.54 11.76
CA PRO A 226 -21.01 15.11 11.40
C PRO A 226 -20.89 14.86 9.89
N GLU A 227 -21.39 15.78 9.05
CA GLU A 227 -21.29 15.69 7.58
C GLU A 227 -19.92 16.13 7.05
N ARG A 228 -19.03 16.61 7.93
CA ARG A 228 -17.71 17.14 7.59
C ARG A 228 -16.61 16.37 8.31
N MET A 229 -16.03 16.92 9.37
CA MET A 229 -14.88 16.31 10.03
C MET A 229 -15.12 15.94 11.50
N GLU A 230 -16.28 16.30 12.08
CA GLU A 230 -16.63 15.84 13.42
C GLU A 230 -16.79 14.31 13.43
N PHE A 231 -16.25 13.67 14.45
CA PHE A 231 -16.26 12.23 14.60
C PHE A 231 -16.30 11.84 16.10
N TYR A 232 -17.49 11.46 16.56
CA TYR A 232 -17.77 11.06 17.96
C TYR A 232 -17.21 12.03 19.01
N GLY A 233 -17.43 13.33 18.82
CA GLY A 233 -17.00 14.39 19.75
C GLY A 233 -15.58 14.90 19.52
N ALA A 234 -14.84 14.32 18.59
CA ALA A 234 -13.52 14.76 18.15
C ALA A 234 -13.56 15.32 16.72
N LEU A 235 -12.42 15.77 16.20
CA LEU A 235 -12.23 16.11 14.79
C LEU A 235 -11.32 15.07 14.16
N SER A 236 -11.77 14.39 13.09
CA SER A 236 -10.94 13.43 12.35
C SER A 236 -10.29 14.10 11.16
N LEU A 237 -8.96 14.05 11.11
CA LEU A 237 -8.18 14.56 9.97
C LEU A 237 -8.41 13.71 8.72
N LEU A 238 -8.54 12.39 8.87
CA LEU A 238 -8.87 11.49 7.77
C LEU A 238 -10.24 11.82 7.19
N LYS A 239 -11.25 12.01 8.06
CA LYS A 239 -12.60 12.38 7.63
C LYS A 239 -12.65 13.72 6.90
N ALA A 240 -11.81 14.69 7.30
CA ALA A 240 -11.65 15.94 6.57
C ALA A 240 -11.16 15.69 5.13
N GLY A 241 -10.16 14.84 4.94
CA GLY A 241 -9.66 14.44 3.62
C GLY A 241 -10.77 13.83 2.75
N ILE A 242 -11.54 12.89 3.31
CA ILE A 242 -12.67 12.25 2.64
C ILE A 242 -13.78 13.27 2.31
N ALA A 243 -14.09 14.19 3.23
CA ALA A 243 -15.18 15.15 3.05
C ALA A 243 -14.91 16.16 1.93
N TYR A 244 -13.68 16.68 1.89
CA TYR A 244 -13.34 17.86 1.10
C TYR A 244 -12.62 17.55 -0.22
N ALA A 245 -12.07 16.34 -0.43
CA ALA A 245 -11.45 15.96 -1.69
C ALA A 245 -12.47 15.86 -2.84
N ASN A 246 -12.02 16.17 -4.05
CA ASN A 246 -12.80 15.99 -5.27
C ASN A 246 -13.03 14.51 -5.60
N HIS A 247 -12.06 13.65 -5.26
CA HIS A 247 -12.18 12.21 -5.37
C HIS A 247 -11.41 11.51 -4.24
N VAL A 248 -11.98 10.46 -3.70
CA VAL A 248 -11.36 9.62 -2.68
C VAL A 248 -10.92 8.32 -3.34
N THR A 249 -9.69 7.90 -3.08
CA THR A 249 -9.22 6.58 -3.48
C THR A 249 -8.83 5.76 -2.26
N THR A 250 -8.83 4.44 -2.43
CA THR A 250 -8.17 3.52 -1.51
C THR A 250 -7.40 2.47 -2.30
N VAL A 251 -6.68 1.60 -1.62
CA VAL A 251 -5.56 0.83 -2.16
C VAL A 251 -5.93 -0.56 -2.70
N SER A 252 -7.23 -0.86 -2.84
CA SER A 252 -7.73 -2.03 -3.57
C SER A 252 -9.24 -1.92 -3.84
N ALA A 253 -9.74 -2.61 -4.85
CA ALA A 253 -11.16 -2.58 -5.21
C ALA A 253 -12.04 -3.27 -4.15
N THR A 254 -11.57 -4.37 -3.60
CA THR A 254 -12.28 -5.07 -2.51
C THR A 254 -12.31 -4.21 -1.25
N TYR A 255 -11.19 -3.60 -0.86
CA TYR A 255 -11.16 -2.72 0.31
C TYR A 255 -12.09 -1.50 0.14
N ALA A 256 -12.20 -0.93 -1.07
CA ALA A 256 -13.15 0.15 -1.34
C ALA A 256 -14.61 -0.27 -1.08
N ARG A 257 -14.96 -1.55 -1.26
CA ARG A 257 -16.27 -2.10 -0.90
C ARG A 257 -16.38 -2.38 0.60
N GLU A 258 -15.36 -3.01 1.20
CA GLU A 258 -15.31 -3.37 2.61
C GLU A 258 -15.50 -2.17 3.52
N ILE A 259 -14.78 -1.06 3.29
CA ILE A 259 -14.88 0.15 4.13
C ILE A 259 -16.23 0.86 4.05
N THR A 260 -17.13 0.46 3.17
CA THR A 260 -18.53 0.92 3.13
C THR A 260 -19.48 0.07 3.97
N THR A 261 -18.97 -0.93 4.69
CA THR A 261 -19.73 -1.85 5.54
C THR A 261 -19.43 -1.60 7.03
N PRO A 262 -20.38 -1.91 7.94
CA PRO A 262 -20.15 -1.73 9.38
C PRO A 262 -18.95 -2.50 9.94
N GLU A 263 -18.61 -3.64 9.33
CA GLU A 263 -17.50 -4.49 9.78
C GLU A 263 -16.13 -3.83 9.59
N PHE A 264 -15.94 -3.10 8.47
CA PHE A 264 -14.63 -2.54 8.09
C PHE A 264 -14.63 -1.00 8.02
N GLY A 265 -15.78 -0.35 8.18
CA GLY A 265 -15.94 1.10 8.00
C GLY A 265 -15.43 1.95 9.16
N CYS A 266 -15.05 1.34 10.30
CA CYS A 266 -14.52 2.03 11.48
C CYS A 266 -15.39 3.22 11.94
N GLY A 267 -16.72 3.15 11.78
CA GLY A 267 -17.68 4.21 12.08
C GLY A 267 -17.83 5.27 10.98
N MET A 268 -17.17 5.10 9.83
CA MET A 268 -17.29 5.97 8.65
C MET A 268 -18.03 5.31 7.48
N GLU A 269 -18.53 4.07 7.63
CA GLU A 269 -19.15 3.28 6.57
C GLU A 269 -20.28 4.00 5.86
N GLY A 270 -21.15 4.69 6.59
CA GLY A 270 -22.26 5.45 6.02
C GLY A 270 -21.79 6.61 5.14
N PHE A 271 -20.74 7.30 5.59
CA PHE A 271 -20.13 8.41 4.85
C PHE A 271 -19.39 7.93 3.60
N LEU A 272 -18.63 6.84 3.71
CA LEU A 272 -17.94 6.21 2.58
C LEU A 272 -18.91 5.59 1.58
N ALA A 273 -19.99 4.96 2.04
CA ALA A 273 -21.06 4.45 1.19
C ALA A 273 -21.77 5.58 0.40
N MET A 274 -21.93 6.76 0.99
CA MET A 274 -22.42 7.95 0.29
C MET A 274 -21.45 8.36 -0.83
N LYS A 275 -20.15 8.45 -0.54
CA LYS A 275 -19.12 8.77 -1.56
C LYS A 275 -19.10 7.75 -2.69
N ALA A 276 -19.21 6.45 -2.37
CA ALA A 276 -19.28 5.38 -3.37
C ALA A 276 -20.50 5.52 -4.29
N ARG A 277 -21.69 5.78 -3.74
CA ARG A 277 -22.92 6.03 -4.54
C ARG A 277 -22.80 7.25 -5.45
N GLN A 278 -22.03 8.24 -5.08
CA GLN A 278 -21.76 9.43 -5.89
C GLN A 278 -20.67 9.20 -6.95
N GLY A 279 -20.06 8.02 -7.02
CA GLY A 279 -18.93 7.74 -7.90
C GLY A 279 -17.63 8.46 -7.49
N LEU A 280 -17.51 8.86 -6.23
CA LEU A 280 -16.39 9.61 -5.67
C LEU A 280 -15.47 8.77 -4.78
N LEU A 281 -15.62 7.43 -4.79
CA LEU A 281 -14.75 6.48 -4.11
C LEU A 281 -14.32 5.41 -5.10
N SER A 282 -13.01 5.20 -5.25
CA SER A 282 -12.43 4.16 -6.10
C SER A 282 -11.35 3.37 -5.36
N GLY A 283 -11.27 2.07 -5.61
CA GLY A 283 -10.18 1.22 -5.16
C GLY A 283 -9.13 1.06 -6.27
N LEU A 284 -7.91 1.51 -6.02
CA LEU A 284 -6.78 1.41 -6.97
C LEU A 284 -5.69 0.55 -6.34
N LEU A 285 -5.46 -0.64 -6.91
CA LEU A 285 -4.46 -1.56 -6.36
C LEU A 285 -3.06 -0.97 -6.50
N ASN A 286 -2.27 -1.00 -5.42
CA ASN A 286 -0.88 -0.57 -5.45
C ASN A 286 -0.03 -1.51 -6.32
N GLY A 287 1.03 -0.96 -6.88
CA GLY A 287 2.09 -1.73 -7.52
C GLY A 287 3.25 -2.02 -6.58
N ILE A 288 4.23 -2.75 -7.09
CA ILE A 288 5.52 -2.98 -6.45
C ILE A 288 6.66 -2.43 -7.30
N ASP A 289 7.79 -2.15 -6.66
CA ASP A 289 9.01 -1.70 -7.30
C ASP A 289 9.71 -2.82 -8.07
N GLU A 290 10.43 -2.49 -9.15
CA GLU A 290 11.12 -3.46 -9.99
C GLU A 290 12.33 -4.13 -9.30
N SER A 291 12.81 -3.61 -8.18
CA SER A 291 13.83 -4.27 -7.36
C SER A 291 13.36 -5.61 -6.77
N TRP A 292 12.04 -5.87 -6.78
CA TRP A 292 11.44 -7.15 -6.38
C TRP A 292 11.43 -8.18 -7.52
N GLU A 293 12.45 -8.17 -8.36
CA GLU A 293 12.67 -9.13 -9.44
C GLU A 293 13.79 -10.13 -9.04
N PRO A 294 13.52 -11.44 -8.87
CA PRO A 294 14.50 -12.40 -8.37
C PRO A 294 15.72 -12.57 -9.28
N GLN A 295 15.61 -12.28 -10.58
CA GLN A 295 16.75 -12.31 -11.52
C GLN A 295 17.70 -11.12 -11.31
N GLN A 296 17.25 -10.03 -10.70
CA GLN A 296 18.03 -8.80 -10.50
C GLN A 296 18.36 -8.52 -9.02
N CYS A 297 17.65 -9.15 -8.08
CA CYS A 297 17.78 -8.89 -6.66
C CYS A 297 19.17 -9.28 -6.13
N SER A 298 19.92 -8.28 -5.64
CA SER A 298 21.27 -8.46 -5.09
C SER A 298 21.30 -9.10 -3.69
N HIS A 299 20.17 -9.17 -3.00
CA HIS A 299 20.07 -9.73 -1.66
C HIS A 299 20.00 -11.27 -1.65
N LEU A 300 19.77 -11.90 -2.79
CA LEU A 300 19.64 -13.35 -2.91
C LEU A 300 20.99 -14.05 -2.96
N ILE A 301 21.06 -15.23 -2.37
CA ILE A 301 22.22 -16.12 -2.48
C ILE A 301 22.38 -16.64 -3.91
N SER A 302 21.25 -16.96 -4.56
CA SER A 302 21.22 -17.38 -5.96
C SER A 302 20.02 -16.75 -6.65
N LYS A 303 20.27 -16.14 -7.82
CA LYS A 303 19.21 -15.61 -8.68
C LYS A 303 18.47 -16.75 -9.37
N PHE A 304 17.19 -16.53 -9.71
CA PHE A 304 16.40 -17.51 -10.43
C PHE A 304 15.30 -16.84 -11.25
N GLY A 305 14.80 -17.57 -12.25
CA GLY A 305 13.69 -17.18 -13.09
C GLY A 305 12.59 -18.24 -13.13
N PRO A 306 11.52 -18.01 -13.89
CA PRO A 306 10.47 -19.00 -14.08
C PRO A 306 11.03 -20.31 -14.65
N ARG A 307 10.71 -21.44 -14.01
CA ARG A 307 11.19 -22.80 -14.34
C ARG A 307 12.67 -23.09 -14.02
N GLU A 308 13.40 -22.14 -13.44
CA GLU A 308 14.81 -22.31 -13.03
C GLU A 308 14.89 -22.45 -11.50
N TRP A 309 14.38 -23.58 -10.97
CA TRP A 309 14.15 -23.74 -9.53
C TRP A 309 15.42 -24.02 -8.70
N ALA A 310 16.57 -24.29 -9.34
CA ALA A 310 17.82 -24.54 -8.61
C ALA A 310 18.24 -23.34 -7.74
N GLY A 311 18.09 -22.10 -8.26
CA GLY A 311 18.35 -20.89 -7.48
C GLY A 311 17.39 -20.73 -6.31
N LYS A 312 16.10 -21.06 -6.50
CA LYS A 312 15.11 -21.05 -5.41
C LYS A 312 15.45 -22.08 -4.33
N GLN A 313 15.89 -23.28 -4.71
CA GLN A 313 16.33 -24.31 -3.77
C GLN A 313 17.57 -23.88 -2.95
N ALA A 314 18.54 -23.22 -3.59
CA ALA A 314 19.70 -22.66 -2.90
C ALA A 314 19.30 -21.59 -1.87
N ASN A 315 18.34 -20.71 -2.21
CA ASN A 315 17.80 -19.74 -1.27
C ASN A 315 17.02 -20.44 -0.13
N ALA A 316 16.29 -21.52 -0.41
CA ALA A 316 15.57 -22.29 0.61
C ALA A 316 16.53 -22.96 1.61
N ALA A 317 17.65 -23.52 1.15
CA ALA A 317 18.69 -24.07 2.01
C ALA A 317 19.27 -22.97 2.92
N HIS A 318 19.64 -21.82 2.35
CA HIS A 318 20.15 -20.69 3.12
C HIS A 318 19.16 -20.16 4.16
N VAL A 319 17.86 -20.10 3.84
CA VAL A 319 16.83 -19.69 4.82
C VAL A 319 16.73 -20.68 5.97
N ARG A 320 16.86 -21.98 5.70
CA ARG A 320 16.90 -22.97 6.77
C ARG A 320 18.07 -22.73 7.73
N ASP A 321 19.27 -22.54 7.19
CA ASP A 321 20.46 -22.22 8.00
C ASP A 321 20.28 -20.91 8.77
N LEU A 322 19.74 -19.87 8.13
CA LEU A 322 19.54 -18.55 8.73
C LEU A 322 18.54 -18.57 9.91
N PHE A 323 17.53 -19.45 9.86
CA PHE A 323 16.48 -19.55 10.87
C PHE A 323 16.63 -20.76 11.79
N ASP A 324 17.83 -21.37 11.85
CA ASP A 324 18.14 -22.53 12.69
C ASP A 324 17.18 -23.72 12.47
N LEU A 325 16.75 -23.91 11.21
CA LEU A 325 15.89 -25.02 10.81
C LEU A 325 16.73 -26.22 10.35
N GLU A 326 16.25 -27.43 10.64
CA GLU A 326 16.87 -28.66 10.13
C GLU A 326 16.83 -28.72 8.60
N HIS A 327 17.80 -29.42 7.98
CA HIS A 327 17.72 -29.74 6.57
C HIS A 327 16.49 -30.61 6.28
N SER A 328 15.68 -30.22 5.30
CA SER A 328 14.44 -30.88 4.97
C SER A 328 14.07 -30.70 3.51
N GLU A 329 13.51 -31.75 2.90
CA GLU A 329 12.86 -31.71 1.58
C GLU A 329 11.37 -31.29 1.69
N GLY A 330 10.86 -31.12 2.90
CA GLY A 330 9.50 -30.68 3.16
C GLY A 330 9.28 -29.19 2.81
N PRO A 331 8.02 -28.77 2.69
CA PRO A 331 7.70 -27.39 2.33
C PRO A 331 8.14 -26.39 3.40
N LEU A 332 8.69 -25.25 2.95
CA LEU A 332 9.07 -24.15 3.79
C LEU A 332 8.00 -23.04 3.72
N PHE A 333 7.35 -22.79 4.84
CA PHE A 333 6.39 -21.72 5.02
C PHE A 333 7.08 -20.49 5.63
N ALA A 334 6.64 -19.29 5.24
CA ALA A 334 7.17 -18.05 5.77
C ALA A 334 6.06 -17.13 6.30
N VAL A 335 6.38 -16.34 7.32
CA VAL A 335 5.64 -15.15 7.74
C VAL A 335 6.58 -13.96 7.66
N VAL A 336 6.18 -12.89 6.95
CA VAL A 336 6.92 -11.63 6.89
C VAL A 336 5.93 -10.50 7.12
N SER A 337 5.78 -10.06 8.38
CA SER A 337 4.80 -9.02 8.72
C SER A 337 5.06 -8.40 10.08
N ARG A 338 4.33 -7.33 10.42
CA ARG A 338 4.21 -6.89 11.81
C ARG A 338 3.55 -8.00 12.65
N LEU A 339 4.07 -8.26 13.82
CA LEU A 339 3.48 -9.21 14.76
C LEU A 339 2.35 -8.50 15.52
N ALA A 340 1.17 -8.47 14.90
CA ALA A 340 -0.01 -7.76 15.40
C ALA A 340 -1.27 -8.61 15.19
N HIS A 341 -2.29 -8.41 16.02
CA HIS A 341 -3.59 -9.10 15.92
C HIS A 341 -4.23 -8.94 14.53
N GLN A 342 -4.09 -7.75 13.92
CA GLN A 342 -4.54 -7.51 12.53
C GLN A 342 -4.00 -8.56 11.55
N LYS A 343 -2.74 -8.98 11.72
CA LYS A 343 -2.05 -9.91 10.81
C LYS A 343 -2.38 -11.39 11.07
N GLY A 344 -3.18 -11.70 12.10
CA GLY A 344 -3.63 -13.06 12.39
C GLY A 344 -2.51 -14.02 12.80
N ILE A 345 -1.47 -13.52 13.49
CA ILE A 345 -0.34 -14.35 13.92
C ILE A 345 -0.80 -15.45 14.88
N ASP A 346 -1.79 -15.18 15.72
CA ASP A 346 -2.48 -16.16 16.56
C ASP A 346 -3.03 -17.34 15.75
N LEU A 347 -3.66 -17.09 14.60
CA LEU A 347 -4.13 -18.14 13.69
C LEU A 347 -2.96 -18.94 13.10
N THR A 348 -1.82 -18.29 12.83
CA THR A 348 -0.61 -18.98 12.35
C THR A 348 -0.04 -19.90 13.43
N ILE A 349 -0.01 -19.47 14.69
CA ILE A 349 0.43 -20.27 15.83
C ILE A 349 -0.45 -21.52 15.97
N GLU A 350 -1.77 -21.38 15.83
CA GLU A 350 -2.71 -22.51 15.90
C GLU A 350 -2.53 -23.54 14.76
N VAL A 351 -2.15 -23.11 13.55
CA VAL A 351 -1.96 -24.04 12.41
C VAL A 351 -0.53 -24.56 12.28
N ALA A 352 0.43 -24.05 13.05
CA ALA A 352 1.84 -24.45 12.98
C ALA A 352 2.03 -25.95 13.22
N GLU A 353 1.28 -26.55 14.16
CA GLU A 353 1.30 -27.99 14.41
C GLU A 353 0.90 -28.81 13.17
N THR A 354 -0.10 -28.33 12.40
CA THR A 354 -0.51 -28.98 11.16
C THR A 354 0.62 -28.94 10.13
N ILE A 355 1.32 -27.82 9.99
CA ILE A 355 2.47 -27.67 9.10
C ILE A 355 3.57 -28.67 9.48
N VAL A 356 3.95 -28.71 10.75
CA VAL A 356 5.02 -29.59 11.27
C VAL A 356 4.66 -31.07 11.13
N ALA A 357 3.42 -31.44 11.45
CA ALA A 357 2.94 -32.81 11.34
C ALA A 357 2.98 -33.37 9.91
N HIS A 358 2.87 -32.51 8.91
CA HIS A 358 3.00 -32.86 7.50
C HIS A 358 4.42 -32.68 6.94
N GLY A 359 5.44 -32.61 7.79
CA GLY A 359 6.85 -32.50 7.40
C GLY A 359 7.28 -31.10 6.97
N GLY A 360 6.41 -30.08 7.06
CA GLY A 360 6.73 -28.70 6.75
C GLY A 360 7.57 -28.01 7.83
N GLN A 361 8.13 -26.86 7.47
CA GLN A 361 8.87 -25.96 8.37
C GLN A 361 8.31 -24.54 8.26
N LEU A 362 8.48 -23.74 9.32
CA LEU A 362 7.97 -22.38 9.39
C LEU A 362 9.07 -21.41 9.81
N ALA A 363 9.32 -20.38 9.00
CA ALA A 363 10.23 -19.27 9.31
C ALA A 363 9.43 -17.98 9.49
N ILE A 364 9.60 -17.29 10.62
CA ILE A 364 8.86 -16.09 11.00
C ILE A 364 9.83 -14.90 11.13
N LEU A 365 9.57 -13.82 10.36
CA LEU A 365 10.27 -12.56 10.47
C LEU A 365 9.26 -11.45 10.77
N GLY A 366 9.42 -10.79 11.92
CA GLY A 366 8.56 -9.66 12.26
C GLY A 366 8.83 -9.09 13.64
N ARG A 367 8.21 -7.94 13.90
CA ARG A 367 8.22 -7.25 15.20
C ARG A 367 6.85 -6.65 15.44
N GLY A 368 6.44 -6.53 16.70
CA GLY A 368 5.17 -5.87 17.01
C GLY A 368 4.75 -5.94 18.47
N ASP A 369 3.62 -6.57 18.73
CA ASP A 369 3.06 -6.74 20.06
C ASP A 369 3.92 -7.72 20.87
N SER A 370 4.37 -7.30 22.06
CA SER A 370 5.27 -8.11 22.91
C SER A 370 4.67 -9.46 23.30
N HIS A 371 3.35 -9.53 23.54
CA HIS A 371 2.67 -10.77 23.85
C HIS A 371 2.73 -11.76 22.67
N ILE A 372 2.52 -11.25 21.44
CA ILE A 372 2.61 -12.07 20.22
C ILE A 372 4.06 -12.50 19.96
N GLU A 373 5.04 -11.62 20.20
CA GLU A 373 6.46 -11.97 20.11
C GLU A 373 6.84 -13.11 21.06
N ASP A 374 6.32 -13.08 22.31
CA ASP A 374 6.54 -14.13 23.29
C ASP A 374 5.85 -15.46 22.91
N GLU A 375 4.68 -15.39 22.30
CA GLU A 375 4.02 -16.59 21.75
C GLU A 375 4.81 -17.22 20.60
N VAL A 376 5.37 -16.38 19.72
CA VAL A 376 6.25 -16.85 18.64
C VAL A 376 7.53 -17.50 19.20
N ARG A 377 8.17 -16.93 20.24
CA ARG A 377 9.32 -17.56 20.92
C ARG A 377 8.96 -18.92 21.50
N ARG A 378 7.84 -19.03 22.22
CA ARG A 378 7.35 -20.32 22.74
C ARG A 378 7.07 -21.33 21.63
N LEU A 379 6.63 -20.87 20.46
CA LEU A 379 6.41 -21.76 19.32
C LEU A 379 7.74 -22.35 18.79
N THR A 380 8.82 -21.56 18.74
CA THR A 380 10.14 -22.06 18.34
C THR A 380 10.69 -23.09 19.36
N GLU A 381 10.48 -22.86 20.64
CA GLU A 381 10.85 -23.81 21.70
C GLU A 381 10.05 -25.12 21.63
N ARG A 382 8.77 -25.06 21.25
CA ARG A 382 7.89 -26.22 21.07
C ARG A 382 8.29 -27.10 19.89
N PHE A 383 8.80 -26.49 18.80
CA PHE A 383 9.14 -27.19 17.56
C PHE A 383 10.58 -26.89 17.11
N PRO A 384 11.61 -27.27 17.89
CA PRO A 384 13.00 -26.97 17.55
C PRO A 384 13.39 -27.58 16.20
N GLY A 385 14.13 -26.85 15.38
CA GLY A 385 14.52 -27.23 14.03
C GLY A 385 13.37 -27.28 13.00
N ARG A 386 12.12 -27.04 13.43
CA ARG A 386 10.93 -27.04 12.55
C ARG A 386 10.30 -25.65 12.45
N VAL A 387 10.41 -24.85 13.50
CA VAL A 387 9.96 -23.46 13.54
C VAL A 387 11.13 -22.58 13.97
N GLY A 388 11.45 -21.58 13.18
CA GLY A 388 12.48 -20.56 13.47
C GLY A 388 11.88 -19.16 13.40
N ALA A 389 12.41 -18.23 14.20
CA ALA A 389 11.90 -16.86 14.22
C ALA A 389 13.01 -15.83 14.46
N HIS A 390 12.97 -14.74 13.69
CA HIS A 390 13.73 -13.53 13.95
C HIS A 390 12.78 -12.39 14.35
N ILE A 391 12.87 -11.96 15.61
CA ILE A 391 12.08 -10.85 16.12
C ILE A 391 12.78 -9.55 15.74
N GLY A 392 12.28 -8.87 14.72
CA GLY A 392 12.86 -7.66 14.16
C GLY A 392 12.39 -7.41 12.74
N PHE A 393 13.01 -6.44 12.09
CA PHE A 393 12.82 -6.19 10.66
C PHE A 393 14.19 -6.08 9.98
N ASN A 394 14.38 -6.86 8.94
CA ASN A 394 15.54 -6.82 8.07
C ASN A 394 15.07 -7.08 6.63
N GLU A 395 15.26 -6.10 5.74
CA GLU A 395 14.81 -6.20 4.35
C GLU A 395 15.54 -7.32 3.59
N THR A 396 16.82 -7.52 3.85
CA THR A 396 17.60 -8.60 3.22
C THR A 396 17.03 -9.97 3.58
N ASP A 397 16.72 -10.18 4.86
CA ASP A 397 16.14 -11.44 5.33
C ASP A 397 14.71 -11.63 4.83
N ALA A 398 13.92 -10.54 4.73
CA ALA A 398 12.59 -10.60 4.13
C ALA A 398 12.65 -11.05 2.66
N ARG A 399 13.56 -10.47 1.86
CA ARG A 399 13.76 -10.86 0.45
C ARG A 399 14.23 -12.31 0.31
N ARG A 400 15.11 -12.77 1.19
CA ARG A 400 15.57 -14.16 1.25
C ARG A 400 14.45 -15.12 1.63
N LEU A 401 13.60 -14.75 2.60
CA LEU A 401 12.41 -15.52 2.99
C LEU A 401 11.44 -15.67 1.82
N PHE A 402 11.11 -14.61 1.10
CA PHE A 402 10.28 -14.72 -0.09
C PHE A 402 10.92 -15.63 -1.16
N ALA A 403 12.24 -15.53 -1.35
CA ALA A 403 12.94 -16.33 -2.34
C ALA A 403 13.07 -17.81 -1.93
N GLY A 404 13.26 -18.12 -0.64
CA GLY A 404 13.45 -19.48 -0.14
C GLY A 404 12.16 -20.22 0.17
N SER A 405 11.10 -19.52 0.62
CA SER A 405 9.85 -20.20 1.02
C SER A 405 9.05 -20.71 -0.16
N ASP A 406 8.32 -21.81 0.07
CA ASP A 406 7.35 -22.36 -0.87
C ASP A 406 6.02 -21.64 -0.77
N PHE A 407 5.65 -21.24 0.46
CA PHE A 407 4.39 -20.59 0.77
C PHE A 407 4.58 -19.41 1.72
N LEU A 408 3.83 -18.33 1.48
CA LEU A 408 3.73 -17.20 2.41
C LEU A 408 2.40 -17.24 3.14
N LEU A 409 2.44 -17.15 4.47
CA LEU A 409 1.26 -17.17 5.33
C LEU A 409 0.77 -15.74 5.61
N MET A 410 -0.47 -15.42 5.24
CA MET A 410 -1.09 -14.11 5.41
C MET A 410 -2.54 -14.19 5.91
N PRO A 411 -2.78 -14.68 7.13
CA PRO A 411 -4.13 -14.81 7.69
C PRO A 411 -4.66 -13.48 8.25
N SER A 412 -4.36 -12.36 7.59
CA SER A 412 -4.77 -11.03 8.03
C SER A 412 -6.28 -10.93 8.18
N ARG A 413 -6.77 -10.39 9.30
CA ARG A 413 -8.20 -10.15 9.53
C ARG A 413 -8.75 -9.09 8.58
N TYR A 414 -7.95 -8.08 8.30
CA TYR A 414 -8.18 -7.12 7.23
C TYR A 414 -6.83 -6.68 6.63
N GLU A 415 -6.80 -6.46 5.33
CA GLU A 415 -5.59 -6.07 4.60
C GLU A 415 -5.94 -5.09 3.48
N PRO A 416 -5.83 -3.77 3.70
CA PRO A 416 -6.23 -2.78 2.70
C PRO A 416 -5.66 -3.03 1.30
N CYS A 417 -4.38 -3.29 1.21
CA CYS A 417 -3.69 -3.71 -0.01
C CYS A 417 -2.86 -4.98 0.23
N GLY A 418 -1.92 -4.91 1.16
CA GLY A 418 -0.83 -5.86 1.25
C GLY A 418 0.16 -5.69 0.08
N LEU A 419 1.44 -5.80 0.38
CA LEU A 419 2.50 -5.84 -0.64
C LEU A 419 3.23 -7.18 -0.58
N SER A 420 3.31 -7.78 0.60
CA SER A 420 4.05 -9.04 0.84
C SER A 420 3.58 -10.19 -0.06
N GLN A 421 2.27 -10.32 -0.34
CA GLN A 421 1.76 -11.33 -1.27
C GLN A 421 2.19 -11.10 -2.71
N MET A 422 2.37 -9.84 -3.11
CA MET A 422 2.87 -9.51 -4.44
C MET A 422 4.36 -9.83 -4.54
N TYR A 423 5.14 -9.46 -3.52
CA TYR A 423 6.56 -9.83 -3.42
C TYR A 423 6.74 -11.35 -3.45
N ALA A 424 5.99 -12.06 -2.62
CA ALA A 424 6.04 -13.52 -2.54
C ALA A 424 5.74 -14.18 -3.90
N GLN A 425 4.68 -13.74 -4.59
CA GLN A 425 4.32 -14.24 -5.92
C GLN A 425 5.45 -14.00 -6.92
N ARG A 426 6.09 -12.82 -6.93
CA ARG A 426 7.25 -12.54 -7.78
C ARG A 426 8.43 -13.45 -7.48
N PHE A 427 8.61 -13.86 -6.24
CA PHE A 427 9.65 -14.77 -5.78
C PHE A 427 9.21 -16.25 -5.76
N ALA A 428 8.13 -16.60 -6.45
CA ALA A 428 7.58 -17.96 -6.54
C ALA A 428 7.24 -18.61 -5.18
N SER A 429 6.96 -17.79 -4.16
CA SER A 429 6.37 -18.20 -2.90
C SER A 429 4.85 -17.97 -2.97
N LEU A 430 4.05 -19.04 -2.91
CA LEU A 430 2.62 -18.93 -3.13
C LEU A 430 1.92 -18.46 -1.84
N PRO A 431 1.17 -17.35 -1.86
CA PRO A 431 0.48 -16.87 -0.67
C PRO A 431 -0.68 -17.78 -0.28
N ILE A 432 -0.85 -17.98 1.03
CA ILE A 432 -2.02 -18.59 1.67
C ILE A 432 -2.65 -17.49 2.52
N ALA A 433 -3.77 -16.93 2.09
CA ALA A 433 -4.26 -15.67 2.62
C ALA A 433 -5.77 -15.68 2.89
N HIS A 434 -6.19 -14.86 3.85
CA HIS A 434 -7.60 -14.55 4.05
C HIS A 434 -8.13 -13.71 2.88
N ARG A 435 -9.36 -14.01 2.43
CA ARG A 435 -10.01 -13.30 1.31
C ARG A 435 -10.54 -11.94 1.76
N THR A 436 -9.65 -10.96 1.90
CA THR A 436 -9.98 -9.60 2.31
C THR A 436 -9.13 -8.57 1.55
N GLY A 437 -9.67 -7.40 1.31
CA GLY A 437 -9.00 -6.25 0.71
C GLY A 437 -8.14 -6.60 -0.50
N GLY A 438 -6.90 -6.09 -0.52
CA GLY A 438 -5.99 -6.33 -1.63
C GLY A 438 -5.48 -7.76 -1.77
N LEU A 439 -5.61 -8.61 -0.75
CA LEU A 439 -5.32 -10.05 -0.87
C LEU A 439 -6.32 -10.72 -1.83
N ALA A 440 -7.61 -10.36 -1.72
CA ALA A 440 -8.65 -10.85 -2.62
C ALA A 440 -8.47 -10.35 -4.08
N ASP A 441 -7.88 -9.15 -4.25
CA ASP A 441 -7.69 -8.54 -5.57
C ASP A 441 -6.38 -8.97 -6.27
N SER A 442 -5.41 -9.55 -5.52
CA SER A 442 -4.08 -9.88 -6.03
C SER A 442 -3.74 -11.37 -6.02
N ILE A 443 -4.63 -12.22 -5.51
CA ILE A 443 -4.42 -13.67 -5.43
C ILE A 443 -5.57 -14.38 -6.16
N ASP A 444 -5.24 -15.15 -7.18
CA ASP A 444 -6.18 -16.05 -7.85
C ASP A 444 -6.17 -17.41 -7.15
N ASP A 445 -7.26 -17.77 -6.46
CA ASP A 445 -7.36 -18.99 -5.65
C ASP A 445 -7.15 -20.26 -6.48
N GLY A 446 -6.19 -21.09 -6.04
CA GLY A 446 -5.79 -22.31 -6.72
C GLY A 446 -4.96 -22.09 -8.01
N VAL A 447 -4.61 -20.84 -8.33
CA VAL A 447 -3.86 -20.46 -9.54
C VAL A 447 -2.54 -19.78 -9.21
N THR A 448 -2.56 -18.72 -8.40
CA THR A 448 -1.36 -17.97 -7.96
C THR A 448 -1.15 -18.03 -6.45
N GLY A 449 -2.06 -18.66 -5.71
CA GLY A 449 -2.03 -18.83 -4.26
C GLY A 449 -3.28 -19.54 -3.77
N PHE A 450 -3.57 -19.43 -2.48
CA PHE A 450 -4.71 -20.05 -1.83
C PHE A 450 -5.45 -19.02 -0.97
N LEU A 451 -6.75 -18.92 -1.15
CA LEU A 451 -7.60 -18.05 -0.34
C LEU A 451 -8.52 -18.89 0.57
N PHE A 452 -8.79 -18.37 1.76
CA PHE A 452 -9.81 -18.88 2.68
C PHE A 452 -10.74 -17.73 3.10
N ASP A 453 -12.03 -18.05 3.35
CA ASP A 453 -13.08 -17.04 3.42
C ASP A 453 -13.37 -16.52 4.85
N GLU A 454 -13.07 -17.30 5.89
CA GLU A 454 -13.32 -16.94 7.29
C GLU A 454 -12.02 -16.83 8.06
N ALA A 455 -11.80 -15.74 8.79
CA ALA A 455 -10.61 -15.52 9.63
C ALA A 455 -10.62 -16.43 10.87
N THR A 456 -10.71 -17.76 10.66
CA THR A 456 -10.70 -18.81 11.69
C THR A 456 -9.59 -19.82 11.43
N ALA A 457 -9.05 -20.42 12.49
CA ALA A 457 -8.02 -21.45 12.37
C ALA A 457 -8.48 -22.65 11.52
N GLN A 458 -9.77 -23.02 11.58
CA GLN A 458 -10.31 -24.12 10.79
C GLN A 458 -10.30 -23.83 9.29
N SER A 459 -10.77 -22.66 8.87
CA SER A 459 -10.79 -22.23 7.45
C SER A 459 -9.37 -22.10 6.92
N TYR A 460 -8.49 -21.49 7.73
CA TYR A 460 -7.07 -21.34 7.41
C TYR A 460 -6.32 -22.68 7.30
N ARG A 461 -6.56 -23.61 8.21
CA ARG A 461 -5.97 -24.97 8.17
C ARG A 461 -6.30 -25.68 6.86
N ARG A 462 -7.55 -25.62 6.40
CA ARG A 462 -7.96 -26.21 5.11
C ARG A 462 -7.18 -25.62 3.93
N ALA A 463 -6.88 -24.32 3.95
CA ALA A 463 -6.07 -23.69 2.90
C ALA A 463 -4.61 -24.15 2.97
N VAL A 464 -4.04 -24.30 4.17
CA VAL A 464 -2.70 -24.88 4.38
C VAL A 464 -2.65 -26.33 3.88
N GLU A 465 -3.66 -27.15 4.18
CA GLU A 465 -3.75 -28.54 3.69
C GLU A 465 -3.84 -28.62 2.16
N ARG A 466 -4.56 -27.68 1.51
CA ARG A 466 -4.57 -27.56 0.05
C ARG A 466 -3.17 -27.26 -0.51
N ALA A 467 -2.43 -26.36 0.13
CA ALA A 467 -1.07 -26.01 -0.26
C ALA A 467 -0.11 -27.19 -0.08
N LEU A 468 -0.19 -27.91 1.03
CA LEU A 468 0.56 -29.14 1.29
C LEU A 468 0.27 -30.21 0.21
N ALA A 469 -1.00 -30.40 -0.17
CA ALA A 469 -1.37 -31.33 -1.23
C ALA A 469 -0.81 -30.92 -2.62
N VAL A 470 -0.64 -29.62 -2.88
CA VAL A 470 -0.02 -29.11 -4.11
C VAL A 470 1.51 -29.30 -4.06
N HIS A 471 2.15 -29.16 -2.91
CA HIS A 471 3.59 -29.38 -2.75
C HIS A 471 4.01 -30.79 -3.19
N HIS A 472 3.19 -31.80 -2.92
CA HIS A 472 3.40 -33.18 -3.36
C HIS A 472 3.15 -33.40 -4.88
N LYS A 473 2.83 -32.34 -5.64
CA LYS A 473 2.59 -32.41 -7.09
C LYS A 473 3.51 -31.43 -7.83
N PRO A 474 4.79 -31.78 -8.06
CA PRO A 474 5.83 -30.86 -8.55
C PRO A 474 5.46 -30.10 -9.84
N GLN A 475 4.76 -30.76 -10.76
CA GLN A 475 4.31 -30.15 -12.01
C GLN A 475 3.25 -29.05 -11.77
N LEU A 476 2.29 -29.32 -10.89
CA LEU A 476 1.26 -28.35 -10.53
C LEU A 476 1.86 -27.17 -9.75
N LEU A 477 2.72 -27.43 -8.78
CA LEU A 477 3.42 -26.41 -8.02
C LEU A 477 4.24 -25.50 -8.94
N SER A 478 5.01 -26.09 -9.87
CA SER A 478 5.79 -25.34 -10.87
C SER A 478 4.90 -24.49 -11.77
N ALA A 479 3.75 -25.00 -12.21
CA ALA A 479 2.80 -24.25 -13.03
C ALA A 479 2.19 -23.05 -12.25
N MET A 480 1.80 -23.24 -10.99
CA MET A 480 1.29 -22.17 -10.14
C MET A 480 2.36 -21.09 -9.89
N ARG A 481 3.60 -21.48 -9.58
CA ARG A 481 4.74 -20.57 -9.40
C ARG A 481 5.01 -19.72 -10.64
N CYS A 482 5.01 -20.34 -11.83
CA CYS A 482 5.20 -19.61 -13.09
C CYS A 482 4.09 -18.57 -13.31
N ARG A 483 2.83 -18.91 -13.02
CA ARG A 483 1.70 -17.96 -13.11
C ARG A 483 1.85 -16.83 -12.11
N ALA A 484 2.16 -17.13 -10.85
CA ALA A 484 2.40 -16.14 -9.81
C ALA A 484 3.51 -15.16 -10.19
N MET A 485 4.66 -15.66 -10.69
CA MET A 485 5.76 -14.83 -11.15
C MET A 485 5.41 -13.96 -12.38
N SER A 486 4.43 -14.36 -13.20
CA SER A 486 3.99 -13.59 -14.37
C SER A 486 2.93 -12.52 -14.05
N SER A 487 2.46 -12.42 -12.81
CA SER A 487 1.49 -11.42 -12.39
C SER A 487 2.05 -10.00 -12.55
N GLY A 488 1.25 -9.12 -13.15
CA GLY A 488 1.65 -7.75 -13.52
C GLY A 488 1.57 -6.75 -12.37
N PHE A 489 2.24 -7.00 -11.25
CA PHE A 489 2.18 -6.14 -10.06
C PHE A 489 3.06 -4.90 -10.10
N PHE A 490 3.96 -4.75 -11.06
CA PHE A 490 4.83 -3.59 -11.13
C PHE A 490 4.06 -2.29 -11.38
N TRP A 491 4.51 -1.19 -10.80
CA TRP A 491 3.87 0.13 -10.92
C TRP A 491 3.61 0.54 -12.37
N ARG A 492 4.48 0.18 -13.33
CA ARG A 492 4.25 0.46 -14.76
C ARG A 492 2.92 -0.08 -15.30
N HIS A 493 2.33 -1.08 -14.64
CA HIS A 493 1.01 -1.64 -14.97
C HIS A 493 -0.10 -1.06 -14.09
N ALA A 494 0.23 -0.66 -12.85
CA ALA A 494 -0.73 -0.16 -11.87
C ALA A 494 -1.04 1.34 -11.99
N ILE A 495 -0.25 2.12 -12.75
CA ILE A 495 -0.41 3.58 -12.85
C ILE A 495 -1.57 4.04 -13.72
N GLU A 496 -2.04 3.24 -14.68
CA GLU A 496 -3.03 3.70 -15.66
C GLU A 496 -4.35 4.18 -15.03
N PRO A 497 -4.94 3.53 -14.01
CA PRO A 497 -6.11 4.07 -13.32
C PRO A 497 -5.86 5.43 -12.66
N TYR A 498 -4.66 5.68 -12.10
CA TYR A 498 -4.28 7.00 -11.55
C TYR A 498 -4.19 8.06 -12.65
N ASN A 499 -3.55 7.73 -13.78
CA ASN A 499 -3.43 8.60 -14.93
C ASN A 499 -4.80 9.03 -15.48
N GLN A 500 -5.73 8.08 -15.62
CA GLN A 500 -7.09 8.35 -16.06
C GLN A 500 -7.85 9.25 -15.08
N LEU A 501 -7.78 8.99 -13.79
CA LEU A 501 -8.39 9.81 -12.75
C LEU A 501 -7.87 11.25 -12.77
N TYR A 502 -6.54 11.43 -12.87
CA TYR A 502 -5.94 12.77 -12.90
C TYR A 502 -6.36 13.55 -14.15
N ARG A 503 -6.35 12.91 -15.32
CA ARG A 503 -6.81 13.54 -16.57
C ARG A 503 -8.28 13.96 -16.50
N GLN A 504 -9.13 13.11 -15.94
CA GLN A 504 -10.55 13.40 -15.75
C GLN A 504 -10.77 14.62 -14.85
N LEU A 505 -10.11 14.67 -13.68
CA LEU A 505 -10.30 15.75 -12.72
C LEU A 505 -9.74 17.09 -13.23
N VAL A 506 -8.59 17.08 -13.90
CA VAL A 506 -8.00 18.30 -14.49
C VAL A 506 -8.80 18.75 -15.70
N GLY A 507 -9.34 17.82 -16.52
CA GLY A 507 -10.21 18.13 -17.66
C GLY A 507 -11.49 18.82 -17.24
N ALA A 508 -12.21 18.27 -16.26
CA ALA A 508 -13.44 18.84 -15.73
C ALA A 508 -13.25 20.28 -15.18
N ARG A 509 -12.09 20.57 -14.57
CA ARG A 509 -11.74 21.95 -14.14
C ARG A 509 -11.63 22.91 -15.31
N ARG A 510 -10.98 22.51 -16.41
CA ARG A 510 -10.79 23.38 -17.59
C ARG A 510 -12.11 23.71 -18.26
N GLU A 511 -13.02 22.74 -18.38
CA GLU A 511 -14.36 22.94 -18.92
C GLU A 511 -15.18 23.92 -18.05
N ALA A 512 -15.14 23.77 -16.73
CA ALA A 512 -15.83 24.68 -15.81
C ALA A 512 -15.31 26.13 -15.91
N HIS A 513 -14.02 26.36 -16.22
CA HIS A 513 -13.44 27.68 -16.41
C HIS A 513 -13.69 28.25 -17.82
N ALA A 514 -13.96 27.43 -18.82
CA ALA A 514 -14.24 27.86 -20.19
C ALA A 514 -15.69 28.34 -20.38
N ILE A 515 -16.58 28.06 -19.42
CA ILE A 515 -18.00 28.43 -19.43
C ILE A 515 -18.25 29.80 -18.77
N PHE A 516 -17.27 30.35 -18.06
CA PHE A 516 -17.28 31.68 -17.44
C PHE A 516 -16.28 32.61 -18.13
#